data_27555a11108362cfff9b472dd7e82661
#
_entry.id   27555a11108362cfff9b472dd7e82661
#
_cell.length_a   1.000
_cell.length_b   1.000
_cell.length_c   1.000
_cell.angle_alpha   90.00
_cell.angle_beta   90.00
_cell.angle_gamma   90.00
#
_symmetry.space_group_name_H-M   'P 1'
#
loop_
_entity.id
_entity.type
_entity.pdbx_description
1 polymer ?
#
loop_
_entity_poly.entity_id
_entity_poly.type
_entity_poly.pdbx_seq_one_letter_code
_entity_poly.pdbx_strand_id
1 'polypeptide(L)'
;MIEDKRKIVTQILGSYWQKGDEHLYHCPYCGHHKKKMSINFANGYWKCWVCDTRGKNIYRIVRKFGNYQQRQKYRELQGLVDLSDFEEMFKEYNNIEEKQILEMPEGFVSLCNKDLPMDSTDAFRYLSSRGIGRREILKWKIGYCKEGRYAGRIIIPSFDIEGDLNYFIARSYVGHTRRYLNPPADRDLVFNELNIDWDEPVVLVEGVFDAIAAGFNAIPILGSTLREQSRLFQAIAIHDTPVYMALDHDAEKKAEWIIKSMLKYDLEVHKVPIDEADVSEMGEREFKERLASSREIKSDMYFFEKVLQNI
;
A
#
# COMPACT_ATOMS: atom_id res chain seq x y z
N MET A 1 -13.00 -20.08 -21.97
CA MET A 1 -12.87 -18.90 -21.10
C MET A 1 -13.67 -19.02 -19.80
N ILE A 2 -15.02 -19.04 -19.78
CA ILE A 2 -15.81 -19.21 -18.52
C ILE A 2 -15.49 -20.54 -17.83
N GLU A 3 -15.42 -21.61 -18.58
CA GLU A 3 -15.10 -22.94 -18.05
C GLU A 3 -13.72 -23.03 -17.41
N ASP A 4 -12.73 -22.36 -17.97
CA ASP A 4 -11.36 -22.35 -17.44
C ASP A 4 -11.27 -21.53 -16.16
N LYS A 5 -11.97 -20.37 -16.09
CA LYS A 5 -12.13 -19.61 -14.85
C LYS A 5 -12.79 -20.46 -13.74
N ARG A 6 -13.84 -21.22 -14.09
CA ARG A 6 -14.50 -22.13 -13.16
C ARG A 6 -13.56 -23.23 -12.66
N LYS A 7 -12.73 -23.82 -13.54
CA LYS A 7 -11.74 -24.84 -13.17
C LYS A 7 -10.78 -24.32 -12.10
N ILE A 8 -10.25 -23.09 -12.30
CA ILE A 8 -9.33 -22.47 -11.34
C ILE A 8 -10.03 -22.27 -9.99
N VAL A 9 -11.23 -21.69 -9.98
CA VAL A 9 -11.99 -21.47 -8.74
C VAL A 9 -12.32 -22.81 -8.04
N THR A 10 -12.62 -23.85 -8.81
CA THR A 10 -12.87 -25.19 -8.28
C THR A 10 -11.63 -25.82 -7.66
N GLN A 11 -10.45 -25.57 -8.20
CA GLN A 11 -9.18 -25.99 -7.61
C GLN A 11 -8.93 -25.31 -6.24
N ILE A 12 -9.39 -24.07 -6.09
CA ILE A 12 -9.20 -23.28 -4.86
C ILE A 12 -10.26 -23.64 -3.80
N LEU A 13 -11.54 -23.67 -4.19
CA LEU A 13 -12.68 -23.78 -3.26
C LEU A 13 -13.22 -25.21 -3.12
N GLY A 14 -12.70 -26.16 -3.91
CA GLY A 14 -13.19 -27.52 -3.94
C GLY A 14 -14.43 -27.68 -4.83
N SER A 15 -15.15 -28.81 -4.64
CA SER A 15 -16.32 -29.16 -5.44
C SER A 15 -17.49 -28.20 -5.20
N TYR A 16 -18.32 -28.01 -6.25
CA TYR A 16 -19.52 -27.16 -6.19
C TYR A 16 -20.81 -27.93 -6.46
N TRP A 17 -21.95 -27.31 -6.12
CA TRP A 17 -23.26 -27.69 -6.61
C TRP A 17 -23.74 -26.62 -7.60
N GLN A 18 -24.35 -27.04 -8.70
CA GLN A 18 -24.89 -26.12 -9.71
C GLN A 18 -26.41 -25.98 -9.52
N LYS A 19 -26.87 -24.73 -9.57
CA LYS A 19 -28.29 -24.38 -9.57
C LYS A 19 -28.53 -23.25 -10.59
N GLY A 20 -28.97 -23.62 -11.80
CA GLY A 20 -29.01 -22.68 -12.92
C GLY A 20 -27.60 -22.19 -13.26
N ASP A 21 -27.44 -20.88 -13.36
CA ASP A 21 -26.15 -20.23 -13.60
C ASP A 21 -25.28 -20.04 -12.36
N GLU A 22 -25.82 -20.37 -11.18
CA GLU A 22 -25.12 -20.22 -9.90
C GLU A 22 -24.36 -21.51 -9.53
N HIS A 23 -23.11 -21.33 -9.14
CA HIS A 23 -22.24 -22.39 -8.64
C HIS A 23 -22.01 -22.22 -7.13
N LEU A 24 -22.48 -23.16 -6.35
CA LEU A 24 -22.45 -23.09 -4.88
C LEU A 24 -21.22 -23.80 -4.32
N TYR A 25 -20.36 -23.05 -3.64
CA TYR A 25 -19.13 -23.51 -3.00
C TYR A 25 -19.20 -23.42 -1.47
N HIS A 26 -18.25 -24.03 -0.79
CA HIS A 26 -17.94 -23.69 0.60
C HIS A 26 -17.33 -22.29 0.64
N CYS A 27 -17.77 -21.48 1.62
CA CYS A 27 -17.24 -20.13 1.77
C CYS A 27 -15.88 -20.16 2.46
N PRO A 28 -14.80 -19.69 1.83
CA PRO A 28 -13.48 -19.68 2.44
C PRO A 28 -13.32 -18.57 3.49
N TYR A 29 -14.21 -17.58 3.52
CA TYR A 29 -14.19 -16.50 4.51
C TYR A 29 -14.74 -16.91 5.88
N CYS A 30 -15.80 -17.69 5.94
CA CYS A 30 -16.41 -18.09 7.19
C CYS A 30 -16.32 -19.59 7.50
N GLY A 31 -15.77 -20.40 6.59
CA GLY A 31 -15.59 -21.84 6.78
C GLY A 31 -16.89 -22.63 7.01
N HIS A 32 -18.05 -22.09 6.61
CA HIS A 32 -19.34 -22.75 6.88
C HIS A 32 -19.41 -24.14 6.23
N HIS A 33 -19.88 -25.15 7.00
CA HIS A 33 -19.91 -26.56 6.61
C HIS A 33 -20.81 -26.90 5.41
N LYS A 34 -21.74 -26.03 5.01
CA LYS A 34 -22.57 -26.18 3.80
C LYS A 34 -22.11 -25.24 2.70
N LYS A 35 -22.31 -25.64 1.44
CA LYS A 35 -22.04 -24.80 0.28
C LYS A 35 -23.04 -23.65 0.19
N LYS A 36 -22.70 -22.50 0.75
CA LYS A 36 -23.54 -21.31 0.87
C LYS A 36 -22.96 -20.08 0.16
N MET A 37 -21.85 -20.22 -0.52
CA MET A 37 -21.27 -19.18 -1.36
C MET A 37 -21.64 -19.44 -2.81
N SER A 38 -22.52 -18.60 -3.38
CA SER A 38 -22.88 -18.66 -4.80
C SER A 38 -21.91 -17.81 -5.62
N ILE A 39 -21.53 -18.32 -6.78
CA ILE A 39 -20.67 -17.65 -7.77
C ILE A 39 -21.32 -17.78 -9.13
N ASN A 40 -21.54 -16.64 -9.79
CA ASN A 40 -22.01 -16.56 -11.17
C ASN A 40 -20.85 -16.17 -12.09
N PHE A 41 -20.40 -17.12 -12.91
CA PHE A 41 -19.24 -16.90 -13.78
C PHE A 41 -19.55 -16.05 -15.03
N ALA A 42 -20.83 -15.83 -15.36
CA ALA A 42 -21.20 -15.00 -16.49
C ALA A 42 -21.08 -13.51 -16.19
N ASN A 43 -21.50 -13.10 -14.99
CA ASN A 43 -21.50 -11.69 -14.57
C ASN A 43 -20.46 -11.35 -13.50
N GLY A 44 -19.69 -12.35 -13.01
CA GLY A 44 -18.64 -12.18 -12.01
C GLY A 44 -19.15 -11.97 -10.58
N TYR A 45 -20.46 -11.95 -10.34
CA TYR A 45 -21.03 -11.73 -9.01
C TYR A 45 -20.90 -12.98 -8.13
N TRP A 46 -20.59 -12.77 -6.87
CA TRP A 46 -20.56 -13.82 -5.87
C TRP A 46 -21.03 -13.32 -4.50
N LYS A 47 -21.63 -14.21 -3.72
CA LYS A 47 -22.13 -13.89 -2.38
C LYS A 47 -22.15 -15.13 -1.48
N CYS A 48 -21.73 -14.98 -0.23
CA CYS A 48 -22.00 -15.97 0.83
C CYS A 48 -23.29 -15.60 1.55
N TRP A 49 -24.22 -16.53 1.59
CA TRP A 49 -25.54 -16.37 2.26
C TRP A 49 -25.48 -16.55 3.78
N VAL A 50 -24.30 -16.78 4.36
CA VAL A 50 -24.10 -16.94 5.81
C VAL A 50 -23.39 -15.73 6.40
N CYS A 51 -22.22 -15.34 5.86
CA CYS A 51 -21.45 -14.21 6.38
C CYS A 51 -21.65 -12.91 5.58
N ASP A 52 -22.55 -12.92 4.60
CA ASP A 52 -22.88 -11.79 3.71
C ASP A 52 -21.71 -11.20 2.90
N THR A 53 -20.51 -11.81 2.99
CA THR A 53 -19.38 -11.41 2.14
C THR A 53 -19.75 -11.58 0.67
N ARG A 54 -19.51 -10.55 -0.13
CA ARG A 54 -19.95 -10.49 -1.53
C ARG A 54 -18.99 -9.65 -2.39
N GLY A 55 -19.06 -9.84 -3.70
CA GLY A 55 -18.29 -9.05 -4.66
C GLY A 55 -18.79 -9.21 -6.08
N LYS A 56 -18.31 -8.36 -6.96
CA LYS A 56 -18.63 -8.35 -8.40
C LYS A 56 -17.47 -8.84 -9.26
N ASN A 57 -16.33 -9.17 -8.65
CA ASN A 57 -15.16 -9.70 -9.32
C ASN A 57 -14.73 -11.00 -8.64
N ILE A 58 -14.77 -12.10 -9.38
CA ILE A 58 -14.38 -13.43 -8.88
C ILE A 58 -12.86 -13.48 -8.61
N TYR A 59 -12.08 -12.66 -9.30
CA TYR A 59 -10.64 -12.60 -9.10
C TYR A 59 -10.26 -12.29 -7.65
N ARG A 60 -11.06 -11.53 -6.89
CA ARG A 60 -10.85 -11.30 -5.45
C ARG A 60 -10.77 -12.60 -4.63
N ILE A 61 -11.54 -13.62 -5.03
CA ILE A 61 -11.47 -14.95 -4.38
C ILE A 61 -10.16 -15.65 -4.78
N VAL A 62 -9.83 -15.60 -6.08
CA VAL A 62 -8.61 -16.22 -6.62
C VAL A 62 -7.37 -15.56 -6.02
N ARG A 63 -7.38 -14.23 -5.90
CA ARG A 63 -6.30 -13.45 -5.28
C ARG A 63 -6.06 -13.85 -3.84
N LYS A 64 -7.14 -13.93 -3.03
CA LYS A 64 -7.02 -14.17 -1.59
C LYS A 64 -6.71 -15.63 -1.24
N PHE A 65 -7.23 -16.57 -1.99
CA PHE A 65 -7.17 -18.00 -1.64
C PHE A 65 -6.41 -18.87 -2.65
N GLY A 66 -6.08 -18.35 -3.82
CA GLY A 66 -5.33 -19.04 -4.85
C GLY A 66 -3.81 -18.87 -4.67
N ASN A 67 -3.05 -19.85 -5.19
CA ASN A 67 -1.60 -19.73 -5.30
C ASN A 67 -1.19 -18.85 -6.50
N TYR A 68 0.10 -18.51 -6.58
CA TYR A 68 0.65 -17.67 -7.65
C TYR A 68 0.26 -18.12 -9.06
N GLN A 69 0.40 -19.42 -9.36
CA GLN A 69 0.08 -19.95 -10.70
C GLN A 69 -1.41 -19.83 -11.05
N GLN A 70 -2.30 -20.01 -10.06
CA GLN A 70 -3.74 -19.86 -10.25
C GLN A 70 -4.13 -18.40 -10.46
N ARG A 71 -3.49 -17.47 -9.77
CA ARG A 71 -3.68 -16.01 -9.94
C ARG A 71 -3.28 -15.60 -11.36
N GLN A 72 -2.09 -15.97 -11.81
CA GLN A 72 -1.60 -15.67 -13.15
C GLN A 72 -2.53 -16.22 -14.23
N LYS A 73 -2.84 -17.51 -14.17
CA LYS A 73 -3.71 -18.15 -15.15
C LYS A 73 -5.12 -17.56 -15.20
N TYR A 74 -5.64 -17.08 -14.06
CA TYR A 74 -6.93 -16.42 -14.04
C TYR A 74 -6.88 -15.04 -14.71
N ARG A 75 -5.80 -14.27 -14.52
CA ARG A 75 -5.56 -12.99 -15.20
C ARG A 75 -5.48 -13.15 -16.71
N GLU A 76 -4.73 -14.14 -17.20
CA GLU A 76 -4.67 -14.48 -18.62
C GLU A 76 -6.07 -14.65 -19.24
N LEU A 77 -6.95 -15.35 -18.52
CA LEU A 77 -8.32 -15.60 -18.94
C LEU A 77 -9.24 -14.36 -18.87
N GLN A 78 -8.84 -13.31 -18.16
CA GLN A 78 -9.58 -12.05 -18.14
C GLN A 78 -9.26 -11.15 -19.34
N GLY A 79 -8.14 -11.38 -20.02
CA GLY A 79 -7.67 -10.57 -21.15
C GLY A 79 -7.23 -9.16 -20.75
N LEU A 80 -6.90 -8.95 -19.47
CA LEU A 80 -6.70 -7.63 -18.86
C LEU A 80 -5.23 -7.21 -18.80
N VAL A 81 -4.27 -8.11 -19.04
CA VAL A 81 -2.84 -7.81 -18.97
C VAL A 81 -2.12 -8.44 -20.17
N ASP A 82 -1.32 -7.65 -20.84
CA ASP A 82 -0.27 -8.18 -21.71
C ASP A 82 0.79 -8.81 -20.79
N LEU A 83 0.85 -10.13 -20.79
CA LEU A 83 1.77 -10.89 -19.92
C LEU A 83 3.23 -10.58 -20.17
N SER A 84 3.58 -10.12 -21.38
CA SER A 84 4.95 -9.74 -21.70
C SER A 84 5.44 -8.60 -20.83
N ASP A 85 4.61 -7.56 -20.64
CA ASP A 85 4.92 -6.42 -19.78
C ASP A 85 5.07 -6.83 -18.29
N PHE A 86 4.24 -7.79 -17.85
CA PHE A 86 4.28 -8.26 -16.46
C PHE A 86 5.48 -9.17 -16.19
N GLU A 87 5.81 -10.06 -17.13
CA GLU A 87 7.01 -10.91 -17.02
C GLU A 87 8.31 -10.08 -17.07
N GLU A 88 8.32 -9.01 -17.87
CA GLU A 88 9.44 -8.08 -17.94
C GLU A 88 9.59 -7.33 -16.63
N MET A 89 8.49 -6.77 -16.08
CA MET A 89 8.45 -6.13 -14.77
C MET A 89 8.94 -7.07 -13.66
N PHE A 90 8.52 -8.34 -13.68
CA PHE A 90 8.93 -9.34 -12.68
C PHE A 90 10.42 -9.65 -12.77
N LYS A 91 10.97 -9.71 -13.99
CA LYS A 91 12.41 -9.89 -14.21
C LYS A 91 13.19 -8.68 -13.72
N GLU A 92 12.74 -7.47 -14.03
CA GLU A 92 13.36 -6.23 -13.56
C GLU A 92 13.34 -6.12 -12.04
N TYR A 93 12.21 -6.42 -11.39
CA TYR A 93 12.08 -6.39 -9.93
C TYR A 93 13.05 -7.36 -9.23
N ASN A 94 13.26 -8.56 -9.80
CA ASN A 94 14.18 -9.55 -9.26
C ASN A 94 15.65 -9.34 -9.67
N ASN A 95 15.94 -8.51 -10.67
CA ASN A 95 17.28 -8.25 -11.22
C ASN A 95 17.93 -7.03 -10.54
N ILE A 96 18.04 -7.05 -9.21
CA ILE A 96 18.71 -5.99 -8.45
C ILE A 96 20.20 -6.23 -8.50
N GLU A 97 20.92 -5.55 -9.40
CA GLU A 97 22.36 -5.71 -9.56
C GLU A 97 23.18 -5.17 -8.38
N GLU A 98 22.70 -4.12 -7.69
CA GLU A 98 23.35 -3.62 -6.47
C GLU A 98 22.33 -3.10 -5.44
N LYS A 99 22.34 -3.74 -4.28
CA LYS A 99 21.53 -3.32 -3.14
C LYS A 99 22.17 -2.11 -2.46
N GLN A 100 21.41 -1.01 -2.35
CA GLN A 100 21.86 0.16 -1.61
C GLN A 100 21.72 -0.09 -0.10
N ILE A 101 22.83 -0.26 0.60
CA ILE A 101 22.87 -0.36 2.05
C ILE A 101 23.51 0.91 2.60
N LEU A 102 22.82 1.57 3.50
CA LEU A 102 23.29 2.78 4.17
C LEU A 102 23.72 2.45 5.62
N GLU A 103 24.48 3.37 6.19
CA GLU A 103 24.73 3.39 7.61
C GLU A 103 23.89 4.46 8.29
N MET A 104 23.59 4.26 9.58
CA MET A 104 22.96 5.30 10.37
C MET A 104 23.85 6.54 10.40
N PRO A 105 23.29 7.76 10.31
CA PRO A 105 24.09 8.95 10.31
C PRO A 105 24.89 9.12 11.61
N GLU A 106 26.08 9.71 11.49
CA GLU A 106 26.91 10.06 12.62
C GLU A 106 26.12 10.88 13.67
N GLY A 107 26.34 10.57 14.95
CA GLY A 107 25.62 11.19 16.05
C GLY A 107 24.16 10.75 16.20
N PHE A 108 23.73 9.69 15.52
CA PHE A 108 22.39 9.13 15.67
C PHE A 108 22.17 8.57 17.08
N VAL A 109 21.09 9.02 17.72
CA VAL A 109 20.61 8.52 19.02
C VAL A 109 19.20 8.01 18.84
N SER A 110 18.98 6.71 19.09
CA SER A 110 17.66 6.11 19.03
C SER A 110 16.79 6.58 20.19
N LEU A 111 15.61 7.14 19.92
CA LEU A 111 14.61 7.50 20.94
C LEU A 111 13.89 6.27 21.54
N CYS A 112 14.21 5.06 21.06
CA CYS A 112 13.75 3.81 21.64
C CYS A 112 14.54 3.41 22.90
N ASN A 113 15.72 3.99 23.14
CA ASN A 113 16.58 3.68 24.28
C ASN A 113 15.91 4.04 25.61
N LYS A 114 16.27 3.33 26.66
CA LYS A 114 15.78 3.60 28.04
C LYS A 114 16.45 4.83 28.66
N ASP A 115 17.76 4.91 28.50
CA ASP A 115 18.60 5.98 29.04
C ASP A 115 18.90 6.98 27.93
N LEU A 116 18.21 8.11 27.95
CA LEU A 116 18.31 9.12 26.91
C LEU A 116 19.02 10.38 27.44
N PRO A 117 19.88 11.00 26.63
CA PRO A 117 20.49 12.28 26.97
C PRO A 117 19.42 13.38 27.17
N MET A 118 19.72 14.39 27.98
CA MET A 118 18.78 15.50 28.26
C MET A 118 18.37 16.27 26.99
N ASP A 119 19.23 16.36 25.99
CA ASP A 119 18.98 17.01 24.71
C ASP A 119 17.94 16.29 23.85
N SER A 120 17.57 15.04 24.17
CA SER A 120 16.47 14.32 23.53
C SER A 120 15.10 14.95 23.77
N THR A 121 14.96 15.79 24.81
CA THR A 121 13.68 16.41 25.22
C THR A 121 13.06 17.25 24.10
N ASP A 122 13.85 18.00 23.35
CA ASP A 122 13.34 18.82 22.25
C ASP A 122 12.88 17.98 21.06
N ALA A 123 13.58 16.88 20.79
CA ALA A 123 13.14 15.91 19.78
C ALA A 123 11.79 15.28 20.14
N PHE A 124 11.60 14.87 21.40
CA PHE A 124 10.30 14.38 21.90
C PHE A 124 9.20 15.42 21.82
N ARG A 125 9.47 16.67 22.23
CA ARG A 125 8.50 17.75 22.15
C ARG A 125 8.04 17.99 20.72
N TYR A 126 8.97 17.99 19.77
CA TYR A 126 8.66 18.10 18.35
C TYR A 126 7.79 16.94 17.85
N LEU A 127 8.14 15.70 18.18
CA LEU A 127 7.35 14.53 17.78
C LEU A 127 5.95 14.54 18.39
N SER A 128 5.85 14.87 19.69
CA SER A 128 4.55 15.02 20.38
C SER A 128 3.67 16.10 19.77
N SER A 129 4.25 17.24 19.34
CA SER A 129 3.49 18.29 18.65
C SER A 129 2.93 17.86 17.30
N ARG A 130 3.42 16.71 16.76
CA ARG A 130 2.93 16.07 15.55
C ARG A 130 2.10 14.81 15.82
N GLY A 131 1.63 14.62 17.05
CA GLY A 131 0.84 13.46 17.42
C GLY A 131 1.62 12.12 17.46
N ILE A 132 2.96 12.17 17.37
CA ILE A 132 3.81 10.97 17.38
C ILE A 132 4.20 10.64 18.81
N GLY A 133 3.66 9.54 19.32
CA GLY A 133 3.91 9.04 20.65
C GLY A 133 4.96 7.93 20.71
N ARG A 134 5.12 7.34 21.89
CA ARG A 134 6.11 6.28 22.12
C ARG A 134 5.88 5.04 21.26
N ARG A 135 4.63 4.70 20.95
CA ARG A 135 4.28 3.54 20.11
C ARG A 135 4.83 3.71 18.69
N GLU A 136 4.62 4.88 18.09
CA GLU A 136 5.09 5.21 16.75
C GLU A 136 6.62 5.31 16.73
N ILE A 137 7.22 5.92 17.74
CA ILE A 137 8.69 5.99 17.88
C ILE A 137 9.29 4.58 17.87
N LEU A 138 8.73 3.64 18.62
CA LEU A 138 9.20 2.26 18.68
C LEU A 138 8.99 1.52 17.36
N LYS A 139 7.78 1.66 16.76
CA LYS A 139 7.44 1.01 15.49
C LYS A 139 8.34 1.46 14.35
N TRP A 140 8.54 2.79 14.25
CA TRP A 140 9.33 3.39 13.17
C TRP A 140 10.82 3.55 13.53
N LYS A 141 11.25 3.08 14.71
CA LYS A 141 12.64 3.16 15.19
C LYS A 141 13.21 4.57 15.11
N ILE A 142 12.37 5.57 15.41
CA ILE A 142 12.69 6.99 15.28
C ILE A 142 13.82 7.36 16.23
N GLY A 143 14.75 8.18 15.75
CA GLY A 143 15.81 8.79 16.53
C GLY A 143 16.04 10.23 16.14
N TYR A 144 17.12 10.80 16.63
CA TYR A 144 17.59 12.13 16.25
C TYR A 144 19.10 12.15 16.15
N CYS A 145 19.66 13.13 15.45
CA CYS A 145 21.10 13.35 15.47
C CYS A 145 21.45 14.52 16.38
N LYS A 146 22.39 14.24 17.28
CA LYS A 146 22.95 15.20 18.23
C LYS A 146 24.01 16.07 17.58
N GLU A 147 24.82 15.49 16.70
CA GLU A 147 25.98 16.12 16.06
C GLU A 147 26.12 15.68 14.61
N GLY A 148 27.17 16.12 13.95
CA GLY A 148 27.45 15.79 12.56
C GLY A 148 26.54 16.52 11.55
N ARG A 149 26.53 16.04 10.33
CA ARG A 149 25.78 16.62 9.20
C ARG A 149 24.29 16.77 9.46
N TYR A 150 23.73 15.87 10.25
CA TYR A 150 22.30 15.78 10.52
C TYR A 150 21.91 16.31 11.92
N ALA A 151 22.80 17.03 12.58
CA ALA A 151 22.55 17.62 13.89
C ALA A 151 21.21 18.39 13.91
N GLY A 152 20.44 18.27 15.00
CA GLY A 152 19.15 18.91 15.16
C GLY A 152 18.04 18.40 14.24
N ARG A 153 18.13 17.14 13.79
CA ARG A 153 17.14 16.49 12.93
C ARG A 153 16.61 15.20 13.54
N ILE A 154 15.29 15.03 13.43
CA ILE A 154 14.65 13.72 13.62
C ILE A 154 15.06 12.84 12.46
N ILE A 155 15.44 11.62 12.76
CA ILE A 155 15.78 10.59 11.78
C ILE A 155 14.71 9.51 11.84
N ILE A 156 14.09 9.25 10.69
CA ILE A 156 13.11 8.17 10.52
C ILE A 156 13.72 7.20 9.52
N PRO A 157 14.27 6.07 9.99
CA PRO A 157 14.92 5.10 9.13
C PRO A 157 13.92 4.29 8.32
N SER A 158 14.38 3.79 7.18
CA SER A 158 13.68 2.84 6.32
C SER A 158 14.52 1.60 6.18
N PHE A 159 13.90 0.45 6.35
CA PHE A 159 14.52 -0.85 6.22
C PHE A 159 13.86 -1.63 5.07
N ASP A 160 14.67 -2.32 4.30
CA ASP A 160 14.18 -3.26 3.29
C ASP A 160 13.70 -4.57 3.91
N ILE A 161 13.29 -5.52 3.07
CA ILE A 161 12.71 -6.80 3.51
C ILE A 161 13.71 -7.65 4.30
N GLU A 162 15.02 -7.51 4.07
CA GLU A 162 16.09 -8.21 4.79
C GLU A 162 16.46 -7.53 6.11
N GLY A 163 15.98 -6.31 6.33
CA GLY A 163 16.25 -5.52 7.53
C GLY A 163 17.46 -4.61 7.42
N ASP A 164 18.02 -4.42 6.22
CA ASP A 164 19.09 -3.49 5.97
C ASP A 164 18.57 -2.05 5.82
N LEU A 165 19.32 -1.07 6.31
CA LEU A 165 18.98 0.34 6.16
C LEU A 165 19.14 0.75 4.70
N ASN A 166 18.03 1.01 4.00
CA ASN A 166 18.04 1.41 2.61
C ASN A 166 17.83 2.93 2.41
N TYR A 167 17.22 3.62 3.38
CA TYR A 167 17.01 5.07 3.35
C TYR A 167 16.76 5.62 4.75
N PHE A 168 16.70 6.94 4.89
CA PHE A 168 16.14 7.62 6.06
C PHE A 168 15.64 9.02 5.69
N ILE A 169 14.65 9.50 6.41
CA ILE A 169 14.20 10.89 6.35
C ILE A 169 14.81 11.65 7.51
N ALA A 170 15.41 12.82 7.22
CA ALA A 170 16.01 13.68 8.22
C ALA A 170 15.29 15.04 8.26
N ARG A 171 14.37 15.22 9.23
CA ARG A 171 13.53 16.41 9.42
C ARG A 171 14.06 17.30 10.54
N SER A 172 14.31 18.58 10.25
CA SER A 172 14.69 19.56 11.26
C SER A 172 13.62 19.73 12.33
N TYR A 173 14.02 19.70 13.63
CA TYR A 173 13.18 20.08 14.76
C TYR A 173 13.65 21.36 15.47
N VAL A 174 14.78 21.93 15.02
CA VAL A 174 15.37 23.15 15.56
C VAL A 174 15.22 24.38 14.64
N GLY A 175 14.42 24.26 13.56
CA GLY A 175 14.13 25.40 12.67
C GLY A 175 15.18 25.69 11.61
N HIS A 176 15.96 24.70 11.15
CA HIS A 176 16.86 24.88 10.02
C HIS A 176 16.11 25.38 8.77
N THR A 177 16.74 26.22 7.95
CA THR A 177 16.19 26.72 6.69
C THR A 177 15.77 25.57 5.76
N ARG A 178 16.61 24.51 5.66
CA ARG A 178 16.23 23.25 5.00
C ARG A 178 15.46 22.37 5.97
N ARG A 179 14.14 22.30 5.81
CA ARG A 179 13.28 21.42 6.62
C ARG A 179 13.71 19.96 6.51
N TYR A 180 14.04 19.47 5.32
CA TYR A 180 14.51 18.11 5.05
C TYR A 180 15.95 18.11 4.53
N LEU A 181 16.76 17.20 5.03
CA LEU A 181 18.12 16.95 4.54
C LEU A 181 18.31 15.42 4.48
N ASN A 182 17.79 14.81 3.44
CA ASN A 182 17.84 13.36 3.29
C ASN A 182 19.23 12.89 2.80
N PRO A 183 19.55 11.58 2.90
CA PRO A 183 20.82 11.03 2.40
C PRO A 183 20.88 11.20 0.87
N PRO A 184 22.09 11.32 0.31
CA PRO A 184 22.31 11.35 -1.15
C PRO A 184 22.22 9.92 -1.72
N ALA A 185 21.05 9.34 -1.64
CA ALA A 185 20.76 7.95 -1.98
C ALA A 185 19.54 7.89 -2.89
N ASP A 186 19.41 6.80 -3.63
CA ASP A 186 18.24 6.59 -4.49
C ASP A 186 16.95 6.56 -3.66
N ARG A 187 15.88 7.09 -4.22
CA ARG A 187 14.53 7.10 -3.62
C ARG A 187 13.60 6.09 -4.28
N ASP A 188 14.08 5.38 -5.27
CA ASP A 188 13.31 4.30 -5.90
C ASP A 188 13.40 3.04 -5.03
N LEU A 189 12.61 3.03 -3.98
CA LEU A 189 12.54 1.97 -2.98
C LEU A 189 11.13 1.88 -2.39
N VAL A 190 10.85 0.80 -1.71
CA VAL A 190 9.69 0.70 -0.81
C VAL A 190 10.13 1.18 0.57
N PHE A 191 9.58 2.31 1.03
CA PHE A 191 9.97 2.86 2.33
C PHE A 191 9.46 1.97 3.46
N ASN A 192 10.40 1.49 4.28
CA ASN A 192 10.14 0.62 5.44
C ASN A 192 9.43 -0.69 5.08
N GLU A 193 9.84 -1.32 3.98
CA GLU A 193 9.28 -2.53 3.41
C GLU A 193 9.21 -3.68 4.43
N LEU A 194 10.19 -3.76 5.35
CA LEU A 194 10.21 -4.73 6.46
C LEU A 194 8.89 -4.79 7.25
N ASN A 195 8.14 -3.69 7.31
CA ASN A 195 6.91 -3.58 8.08
C ASN A 195 5.64 -3.63 7.20
N ILE A 196 5.77 -3.90 5.91
CA ILE A 196 4.64 -3.95 4.97
C ILE A 196 4.13 -5.38 4.87
N ASP A 197 2.84 -5.53 5.08
CA ASP A 197 2.11 -6.78 4.83
C ASP A 197 1.44 -6.69 3.45
N TRP A 198 2.04 -7.36 2.46
CA TRP A 198 1.55 -7.33 1.09
C TRP A 198 0.24 -8.11 0.88
N ASP A 199 -0.17 -8.95 1.84
CA ASP A 199 -1.45 -9.67 1.81
C ASP A 199 -2.62 -8.78 2.29
N GLU A 200 -2.34 -7.65 2.95
CA GLU A 200 -3.31 -6.67 3.40
C GLU A 200 -3.24 -5.39 2.54
N PRO A 201 -4.34 -4.63 2.42
CA PRO A 201 -4.34 -3.38 1.66
C PRO A 201 -3.28 -2.40 2.13
N VAL A 202 -2.62 -1.70 1.18
CA VAL A 202 -1.66 -0.64 1.48
C VAL A 202 -2.29 0.74 1.34
N VAL A 203 -1.86 1.67 2.18
CA VAL A 203 -2.26 3.09 2.10
C VAL A 203 -1.10 3.89 1.53
N LEU A 204 -1.28 4.49 0.36
CA LEU A 204 -0.28 5.39 -0.22
C LEU A 204 -0.54 6.83 0.20
N VAL A 205 0.50 7.45 0.77
CA VAL A 205 0.49 8.82 1.27
C VAL A 205 1.69 9.61 0.72
N GLU A 206 1.70 10.93 0.84
CA GLU A 206 2.78 11.75 0.29
C GLU A 206 4.09 11.62 1.06
N GLY A 207 4.03 11.77 2.36
CA GLY A 207 5.18 11.89 3.22
C GLY A 207 5.24 10.86 4.34
N VAL A 208 6.41 10.79 4.98
CA VAL A 208 6.64 9.81 6.04
C VAL A 208 5.83 10.12 7.31
N PHE A 209 5.55 11.40 7.59
CA PHE A 209 4.71 11.79 8.73
C PHE A 209 3.25 11.37 8.51
N ASP A 210 2.78 11.44 7.27
CA ASP A 210 1.44 10.98 6.89
C ASP A 210 1.35 9.45 7.00
N ALA A 211 2.42 8.72 6.62
CA ALA A 211 2.48 7.28 6.79
C ALA A 211 2.46 6.87 8.28
N ILE A 212 3.14 7.62 9.15
CA ILE A 212 3.10 7.38 10.60
C ILE A 212 1.68 7.62 11.14
N ALA A 213 1.02 8.70 10.72
CA ALA A 213 -0.33 9.06 11.15
C ALA A 213 -1.40 8.11 10.61
N ALA A 214 -1.28 7.68 9.35
CA ALA A 214 -2.15 6.69 8.72
C ALA A 214 -2.08 5.31 9.41
N GLY A 215 -0.95 4.97 10.01
CA GLY A 215 -0.80 3.83 10.90
C GLY A 215 -0.35 2.55 10.18
N PHE A 216 -1.22 1.50 10.18
CA PHE A 216 -0.87 0.20 9.64
C PHE A 216 -0.79 0.21 8.12
N ASN A 217 0.25 -0.43 7.58
CA ASN A 217 0.43 -0.70 6.16
C ASN A 217 0.48 0.56 5.26
N ALA A 218 0.95 1.69 5.80
CA ALA A 218 1.05 2.94 5.06
C ALA A 218 2.46 3.13 4.49
N ILE A 219 2.52 3.51 3.21
CA ILE A 219 3.76 3.68 2.45
C ILE A 219 3.82 5.11 1.89
N PRO A 220 4.84 5.91 2.23
CA PRO A 220 5.02 7.23 1.65
C PRO A 220 5.65 7.13 0.26
N ILE A 221 5.15 7.92 -0.70
CA ILE A 221 5.73 8.01 -2.05
C ILE A 221 6.93 8.98 -2.13
N LEU A 222 7.32 9.59 -1.01
CA LEU A 222 8.51 10.45 -0.83
C LEU A 222 8.61 11.63 -1.83
N GLY A 223 7.48 12.19 -2.25
CA GLY A 223 7.43 13.28 -3.23
C GLY A 223 7.77 12.85 -4.67
N SER A 224 8.02 11.56 -4.91
CA SER A 224 8.26 11.02 -6.24
C SER A 224 6.95 10.85 -7.03
N THR A 225 7.05 10.81 -8.35
CA THR A 225 5.95 10.29 -9.17
C THR A 225 6.06 8.78 -9.16
N LEU A 226 5.04 8.09 -8.67
CA LEU A 226 5.01 6.62 -8.67
C LEU A 226 4.81 6.12 -10.12
N ARG A 227 5.90 5.82 -10.79
CA ARG A 227 5.90 5.34 -12.18
C ARG A 227 5.79 3.82 -12.23
N GLU A 228 5.37 3.28 -13.37
CA GLU A 228 5.24 1.83 -13.59
C GLU A 228 6.57 1.07 -13.36
N GLN A 229 7.71 1.73 -13.64
CA GLN A 229 9.06 1.19 -13.42
C GLN A 229 9.56 1.32 -11.98
N SER A 230 8.87 2.10 -11.12
CA SER A 230 9.33 2.28 -9.74
C SER A 230 9.12 1.00 -8.92
N ARG A 231 10.07 0.73 -8.01
CA ARG A 231 10.06 -0.46 -7.14
C ARG A 231 8.74 -0.60 -6.36
N LEU A 232 8.22 0.49 -5.83
CA LEU A 232 6.96 0.48 -5.10
C LEU A 232 5.79 0.09 -6.00
N PHE A 233 5.71 0.62 -7.24
CA PHE A 233 4.65 0.24 -8.17
C PHE A 233 4.76 -1.25 -8.55
N GLN A 234 5.97 -1.70 -8.86
CA GLN A 234 6.24 -3.09 -9.22
C GLN A 234 5.89 -4.03 -8.07
N ALA A 235 6.27 -3.70 -6.83
CA ALA A 235 5.90 -4.49 -5.64
C ALA A 235 4.37 -4.60 -5.50
N ILE A 236 3.63 -3.48 -5.58
CA ILE A 236 2.16 -3.48 -5.52
C ILE A 236 1.58 -4.37 -6.62
N ALA A 237 2.08 -4.27 -7.86
CA ALA A 237 1.59 -5.03 -9.00
C ALA A 237 1.89 -6.54 -8.86
N ILE A 238 3.10 -6.89 -8.43
CA ILE A 238 3.54 -8.28 -8.24
C ILE A 238 2.74 -8.97 -7.14
N HIS A 239 2.54 -8.29 -6.02
CA HIS A 239 1.74 -8.82 -4.91
C HIS A 239 0.24 -8.67 -5.13
N ASP A 240 -0.18 -7.91 -6.15
CA ASP A 240 -1.59 -7.62 -6.44
C ASP A 240 -2.33 -7.05 -5.21
N THR A 241 -1.65 -6.15 -4.51
CA THR A 241 -2.12 -5.60 -3.25
C THR A 241 -3.12 -4.47 -3.50
N PRO A 242 -4.30 -4.46 -2.85
CA PRO A 242 -5.24 -3.34 -2.92
C PRO A 242 -4.63 -2.06 -2.40
N VAL A 243 -4.91 -0.95 -3.08
CA VAL A 243 -4.33 0.35 -2.76
C VAL A 243 -5.40 1.34 -2.30
N TYR A 244 -5.18 1.95 -1.16
CA TYR A 244 -5.92 3.11 -0.68
C TYR A 244 -5.10 4.36 -0.95
N MET A 245 -5.53 5.16 -1.93
CA MET A 245 -4.86 6.39 -2.33
C MET A 245 -5.28 7.55 -1.43
N ALA A 246 -4.39 7.99 -0.54
CA ALA A 246 -4.60 9.06 0.43
C ALA A 246 -3.53 10.16 0.24
N LEU A 247 -3.47 10.72 -0.96
CA LEU A 247 -2.60 11.86 -1.29
C LEU A 247 -3.30 13.17 -0.98
N ASP A 248 -2.52 14.19 -0.67
CA ASP A 248 -2.99 15.53 -0.34
C ASP A 248 -3.80 16.15 -1.48
N HIS A 249 -4.68 17.09 -1.17
CA HIS A 249 -5.59 17.70 -2.15
C HIS A 249 -4.86 18.39 -3.31
N ASP A 250 -3.72 19.01 -3.07
CA ASP A 250 -2.91 19.66 -4.09
C ASP A 250 -2.19 18.68 -5.04
N ALA A 251 -2.11 17.40 -4.66
CA ALA A 251 -1.56 16.31 -5.47
C ALA A 251 -2.61 15.57 -6.34
N GLU A 252 -3.81 16.12 -6.53
CA GLU A 252 -4.91 15.42 -7.22
C GLU A 252 -4.53 14.96 -8.64
N LYS A 253 -3.86 15.79 -9.44
CA LYS A 253 -3.39 15.41 -10.79
C LYS A 253 -2.39 14.25 -10.77
N LYS A 254 -1.54 14.22 -9.74
CA LYS A 254 -0.58 13.14 -9.52
C LYS A 254 -1.30 11.86 -9.12
N ALA A 255 -2.27 11.96 -8.20
CA ALA A 255 -3.11 10.83 -7.79
C ALA A 255 -3.84 10.23 -8.99
N GLU A 256 -4.45 11.06 -9.85
CA GLU A 256 -5.14 10.61 -11.07
C GLU A 256 -4.22 9.84 -12.01
N TRP A 257 -3.01 10.34 -12.21
CA TRP A 257 -2.04 9.66 -13.08
C TRP A 257 -1.63 8.29 -12.50
N ILE A 258 -1.35 8.22 -11.20
CA ILE A 258 -1.01 6.97 -10.51
C ILE A 258 -2.17 5.98 -10.59
N ILE A 259 -3.40 6.44 -10.29
CA ILE A 259 -4.61 5.62 -10.38
C ILE A 259 -4.78 5.05 -11.78
N LYS A 260 -4.63 5.89 -12.82
CA LYS A 260 -4.72 5.45 -14.22
C LYS A 260 -3.71 4.34 -14.55
N SER A 261 -2.47 4.52 -14.11
CA SER A 261 -1.43 3.50 -14.30
C SER A 261 -1.77 2.20 -13.57
N MET A 262 -2.27 2.29 -12.32
CA MET A 262 -2.66 1.10 -11.56
C MET A 262 -3.85 0.35 -12.18
N LEU A 263 -4.85 1.08 -12.68
CA LEU A 263 -6.00 0.47 -13.35
C LEU A 263 -5.63 -0.24 -14.66
N LYS A 264 -4.58 0.20 -15.36
CA LYS A 264 -4.01 -0.50 -16.53
C LYS A 264 -3.54 -1.92 -16.17
N TYR A 265 -3.07 -2.11 -14.94
CA TYR A 265 -2.63 -3.41 -14.41
C TYR A 265 -3.73 -4.14 -13.61
N ASP A 266 -5.00 -3.73 -13.75
CA ASP A 266 -6.16 -4.31 -13.03
C ASP A 266 -6.02 -4.32 -11.50
N LEU A 267 -5.24 -3.40 -10.95
CA LEU A 267 -5.08 -3.26 -9.52
C LEU A 267 -6.34 -2.68 -8.88
N GLU A 268 -6.70 -3.19 -7.71
CA GLU A 268 -7.81 -2.64 -6.91
C GLU A 268 -7.37 -1.35 -6.24
N VAL A 269 -7.96 -0.22 -6.64
CA VAL A 269 -7.64 1.10 -6.12
C VAL A 269 -8.85 1.76 -5.50
N HIS A 270 -8.68 2.28 -4.29
CA HIS A 270 -9.68 3.06 -3.56
C HIS A 270 -9.18 4.48 -3.39
N LYS A 271 -10.01 5.47 -3.70
CA LYS A 271 -9.70 6.87 -3.39
C LYS A 271 -10.22 7.20 -2.00
N VAL A 272 -9.32 7.60 -1.11
CA VAL A 272 -9.64 8.12 0.22
C VAL A 272 -9.94 9.62 0.07
N PRO A 273 -11.08 10.11 0.57
CA PRO A 273 -11.37 11.54 0.51
C PRO A 273 -10.47 12.30 1.49
N ILE A 274 -9.49 13.04 0.96
CA ILE A 274 -8.64 13.96 1.70
C ILE A 274 -9.07 15.38 1.32
N ASP A 275 -9.49 16.16 2.31
CA ASP A 275 -9.91 17.55 2.12
C ASP A 275 -8.71 18.50 2.29
N GLU A 276 -8.89 19.61 3.03
CA GLU A 276 -7.86 20.64 3.19
C GLU A 276 -6.75 20.26 4.20
N ALA A 277 -7.01 19.32 5.12
CA ALA A 277 -6.03 18.91 6.13
C ALA A 277 -5.21 17.71 5.63
N ASP A 278 -3.89 17.77 5.83
CA ASP A 278 -3.00 16.65 5.54
C ASP A 278 -3.32 15.44 6.45
N VAL A 279 -3.01 14.23 5.99
CA VAL A 279 -3.22 12.99 6.75
C VAL A 279 -2.58 13.08 8.16
N SER A 280 -1.40 13.70 8.26
CA SER A 280 -0.69 13.88 9.53
C SER A 280 -1.38 14.86 10.51
N GLU A 281 -2.35 15.64 10.07
CA GLU A 281 -3.11 16.61 10.87
C GLU A 281 -4.47 16.08 11.34
N MET A 282 -5.04 15.08 10.63
CA MET A 282 -6.38 14.54 10.91
C MET A 282 -6.47 13.74 12.22
N GLY A 283 -5.42 13.06 12.62
CA GLY A 283 -5.46 12.09 13.70
C GLY A 283 -6.06 10.71 13.30
N GLU A 284 -5.69 9.69 14.08
CA GLU A 284 -5.95 8.27 13.74
C GLU A 284 -7.44 7.94 13.56
N ARG A 285 -8.31 8.50 14.39
CA ARG A 285 -9.76 8.19 14.35
C ARG A 285 -10.40 8.72 13.07
N GLU A 286 -10.17 10.00 12.76
CA GLU A 286 -10.72 10.63 11.57
C GLU A 286 -10.22 9.95 10.31
N PHE A 287 -8.93 9.64 10.25
CA PHE A 287 -8.36 8.94 9.10
C PHE A 287 -8.99 7.56 8.90
N LYS A 288 -9.26 6.79 9.97
CA LYS A 288 -9.98 5.51 9.89
C LYS A 288 -11.41 5.66 9.35
N GLU A 289 -12.11 6.72 9.74
CA GLU A 289 -13.45 7.02 9.21
C GLU A 289 -13.38 7.34 7.71
N ARG A 290 -12.36 8.08 7.26
CA ARG A 290 -12.09 8.37 5.85
C ARG A 290 -11.75 7.11 5.04
N LEU A 291 -10.91 6.24 5.56
CA LEU A 291 -10.63 4.94 4.96
C LEU A 291 -11.91 4.10 4.79
N ALA A 292 -12.76 4.06 5.81
CA ALA A 292 -14.03 3.33 5.74
C ALA A 292 -15.01 3.93 4.73
N SER A 293 -14.93 5.23 4.44
CA SER A 293 -15.75 5.93 3.45
C SER A 293 -15.15 5.92 2.04
N SER A 294 -13.95 5.37 1.86
CA SER A 294 -13.26 5.32 0.58
C SER A 294 -14.08 4.59 -0.49
N ARG A 295 -13.91 4.98 -1.74
CA ARG A 295 -14.61 4.40 -2.88
C ARG A 295 -13.66 3.67 -3.80
N GLU A 296 -14.01 2.43 -4.15
CA GLU A 296 -13.31 1.69 -5.20
C GLU A 296 -13.50 2.41 -6.54
N ILE A 297 -12.38 2.65 -7.21
CA ILE A 297 -12.36 3.29 -8.53
C ILE A 297 -12.51 2.20 -9.58
N LYS A 298 -13.56 2.33 -10.40
CA LYS A 298 -13.78 1.44 -11.56
C LYS A 298 -13.36 2.15 -12.83
N SER A 299 -12.54 1.48 -13.64
CA SER A 299 -11.95 2.06 -14.85
C SER A 299 -12.98 2.75 -15.75
N ASP A 300 -14.12 2.09 -16.01
CA ASP A 300 -15.11 2.56 -16.99
C ASP A 300 -15.90 3.79 -16.54
N MET A 301 -16.13 3.95 -15.23
CA MET A 301 -16.90 5.07 -14.69
C MET A 301 -16.03 6.26 -14.29
N TYR A 302 -14.85 6.03 -13.75
CA TYR A 302 -13.99 7.07 -13.23
C TYR A 302 -13.57 8.08 -14.29
N PHE A 303 -13.18 7.61 -15.48
CA PHE A 303 -12.77 8.48 -16.57
C PHE A 303 -13.95 9.19 -17.20
N PHE A 304 -15.13 8.54 -17.24
CA PHE A 304 -16.34 9.15 -17.76
C PHE A 304 -16.86 10.29 -16.87
N GLU A 305 -16.89 10.09 -15.55
CA GLU A 305 -17.27 11.15 -14.59
C GLU A 305 -16.31 12.35 -14.63
N LYS A 306 -15.01 12.12 -14.81
CA LYS A 306 -14.02 13.20 -14.93
C LYS A 306 -14.15 14.00 -16.22
N VAL A 307 -14.52 13.37 -17.33
CA VAL A 307 -14.83 14.08 -18.59
C VAL A 307 -16.05 14.97 -18.41
N LEU A 308 -17.09 14.50 -17.73
CA LEU A 308 -18.31 15.28 -17.47
C LEU A 308 -18.09 16.46 -16.51
N GLN A 309 -17.16 16.36 -15.56
CA GLN A 309 -16.83 17.44 -14.62
C GLN A 309 -16.00 18.56 -15.25
N ASN A 310 -15.38 18.32 -16.41
CA ASN A 310 -14.56 19.30 -17.14
C ASN A 310 -15.29 19.92 -18.34
N ILE A 311 -16.57 19.63 -18.53
CA ILE A 311 -17.49 20.28 -19.48
C ILE A 311 -18.39 21.26 -18.73
#